data_856c2c93e912a64d5a263383dadf868c
#
_entry.id   856c2c93e912a64d5a263383dadf868c
#
_cell.length_a   1.000
_cell.length_b   1.000
_cell.length_c   1.000
_cell.angle_alpha   90.00
_cell.angle_beta   90.00
_cell.angle_gamma   90.00
#
_symmetry.space_group_name_H-M   'P 1'
#
loop_
_entity.id
_entity.type
_entity.pdbx_description
1 polymer ?
#
loop_
_entity_poly.entity_id
_entity_poly.type
_entity_poly.pdbx_seq_one_letter_code
_entity_poly.pdbx_strand_id
1 'polypeptide(L)'
;MHNGIEYGDLEEGRHCNYWTLDRTIQREVRRTYTDEEYTWANDRLEAFGELIGHTVADNADVIDDHGPELETYDKHGEVSNRVRYPREQLENEELVYESGIVADSFAAPPGRDDPMPLTHNLVMQYLLCYADVGFNCPVAMTAGAALVLEKFDDGALEDYYQGLTSRTYDDLIEGAMFLTEKQGGSDVGATETRATWDETASCYRLTGEKWFCSNIDAQGTLALARTEGAPDGTAGLSLFLVPHEIDGETNDQVYRRLKDKLGTIAVPTGEVEFQGAKAFRIGEECAGFKQMAEMLNLERLSNAIGSCGLVGRALLESTVKAANREAFGASIDQYPLMRRDLVDMTVDHEAATAYTMEAARLFSLRERAERARRGDLEGLSPDDVDEDAADRAYRLMRLLIPIAKARTGRLAVDTASYAMEIQGGNGYVNEFVTHRLLRDAQVLPIWEGTENILSLDVLRALEREAAHEPLFDAIQTRLDAVEHPVLTDARDSTGRAFEELVATLGTLAEADDEYAQLQAKELAHFIYEVFTASLLLEQAQDGLEGDRYTVPEAAGDGSGESSGDARLALIAKRFVTRHLEDEPARGIASQDRP
;
A
#
# COMPACT_ATOMS: atom_id res chain seq x y z
N MET A 1 -12.36 20.45 -16.51
CA MET A 1 -12.45 19.64 -15.29
C MET A 1 -12.07 20.56 -14.13
N HIS A 2 -12.98 21.39 -13.64
CA HIS A 2 -12.69 22.25 -12.50
C HIS A 2 -13.33 21.65 -11.27
N ASN A 3 -12.51 21.03 -10.43
CA ASN A 3 -12.92 20.52 -9.11
C ASN A 3 -13.10 21.63 -8.05
N GLY A 4 -13.30 22.87 -8.47
CA GLY A 4 -13.26 24.03 -7.56
C GLY A 4 -11.85 24.39 -7.07
N ILE A 5 -10.81 23.64 -7.50
CA ILE A 5 -9.40 23.90 -7.20
C ILE A 5 -8.79 24.61 -8.40
N GLU A 6 -8.27 25.81 -8.18
CA GLU A 6 -7.50 26.52 -9.17
C GLU A 6 -6.01 26.16 -9.01
N TYR A 7 -5.55 25.13 -9.71
CA TYR A 7 -4.15 24.71 -9.68
C TYR A 7 -3.17 25.83 -10.06
N GLY A 8 -3.65 26.85 -10.75
CA GLY A 8 -2.88 28.07 -11.05
C GLY A 8 -2.52 28.91 -9.83
N ASP A 9 -3.17 28.69 -8.68
CA ASP A 9 -2.86 29.37 -7.43
C ASP A 9 -1.76 28.67 -6.62
N LEU A 10 -1.39 27.44 -7.00
CA LEU A 10 -0.33 26.68 -6.36
C LEU A 10 1.00 26.90 -7.09
N GLU A 11 2.10 27.13 -6.38
CA GLU A 11 3.44 27.20 -6.96
C GLU A 11 4.00 25.79 -7.28
N GLU A 12 3.70 24.84 -6.39
CA GLU A 12 4.10 23.42 -6.48
C GLU A 12 3.09 22.54 -5.73
N GLY A 13 3.24 21.23 -5.77
CA GLY A 13 2.33 20.27 -5.12
C GLY A 13 2.56 20.11 -3.61
N ARG A 14 2.99 21.13 -2.90
CA ARG A 14 3.10 21.19 -1.44
C ARG A 14 2.52 22.49 -0.89
N HIS A 15 2.52 22.66 0.44
CA HIS A 15 1.84 23.74 1.15
C HIS A 15 0.35 23.80 0.82
N CYS A 16 -0.24 22.62 0.69
CA CYS A 16 -1.65 22.42 0.42
C CYS A 16 -2.13 21.15 1.15
N ASN A 17 -3.41 21.09 1.43
CA ASN A 17 -4.00 19.96 2.14
C ASN A 17 -4.27 18.81 1.18
N TYR A 18 -3.53 17.70 1.29
CA TYR A 18 -3.66 16.56 0.39
C TYR A 18 -5.00 15.82 0.48
N TRP A 19 -5.64 15.83 1.65
CA TRP A 19 -6.97 15.26 1.79
C TRP A 19 -8.01 16.06 1.00
N THR A 20 -8.04 17.38 1.15
CA THR A 20 -9.05 18.23 0.50
C THR A 20 -8.84 18.34 -1.02
N LEU A 21 -7.59 18.19 -1.50
CA LEU A 21 -7.26 18.21 -2.92
C LEU A 21 -7.62 16.91 -3.64
N ASP A 22 -7.46 15.77 -2.97
CA ASP A 22 -7.65 14.45 -3.60
C ASP A 22 -9.06 13.90 -3.42
N ARG A 23 -9.92 14.21 -4.38
CA ARG A 23 -11.29 13.68 -4.41
C ARG A 23 -11.36 12.17 -4.65
N THR A 24 -10.32 11.57 -5.21
CA THR A 24 -10.27 10.13 -5.47
C THR A 24 -10.26 9.37 -4.16
N ILE A 25 -9.32 9.70 -3.26
CA ILE A 25 -9.26 9.02 -1.96
C ILE A 25 -10.47 9.36 -1.07
N GLN A 26 -10.97 10.60 -1.10
CA GLN A 26 -12.19 10.97 -0.35
C GLN A 26 -13.38 10.10 -0.77
N ARG A 27 -13.57 9.90 -2.08
CA ARG A 27 -14.65 9.04 -2.60
C ARG A 27 -14.47 7.59 -2.16
N GLU A 28 -13.25 7.04 -2.28
CA GLU A 28 -12.99 5.67 -1.86
C GLU A 28 -13.20 5.46 -0.37
N VAL A 29 -12.81 6.43 0.47
CA VAL A 29 -13.10 6.41 1.90
C VAL A 29 -14.61 6.45 2.16
N ARG A 30 -15.34 7.33 1.47
CA ARG A 30 -16.80 7.39 1.60
C ARG A 30 -17.50 6.09 1.18
N ARG A 31 -16.95 5.39 0.18
CA ARG A 31 -17.46 4.10 -0.31
C ARG A 31 -17.17 2.95 0.67
N THR A 32 -16.02 2.97 1.33
CA THR A 32 -15.53 1.83 2.12
C THR A 32 -15.85 1.93 3.61
N TYR A 33 -16.06 3.14 4.14
CA TYR A 33 -16.39 3.34 5.55
C TYR A 33 -17.89 3.33 5.78
N THR A 34 -18.31 2.94 6.98
CA THR A 34 -19.66 3.21 7.48
C THR A 34 -19.85 4.72 7.71
N ASP A 35 -21.10 5.17 7.81
CA ASP A 35 -21.39 6.58 8.10
C ASP A 35 -20.79 7.06 9.42
N GLU A 36 -20.71 6.19 10.42
CA GLU A 36 -20.09 6.48 11.72
C GLU A 36 -18.57 6.60 11.60
N GLU A 37 -17.91 5.63 10.93
CA GLU A 37 -16.47 5.66 10.68
C GLU A 37 -16.06 6.89 9.87
N TYR A 38 -16.83 7.22 8.82
CA TYR A 38 -16.59 8.42 8.02
C TYR A 38 -16.74 9.71 8.83
N THR A 39 -17.81 9.82 9.62
CA THR A 39 -18.06 11.01 10.44
C THR A 39 -16.94 11.22 11.46
N TRP A 40 -16.44 10.14 12.05
CA TRP A 40 -15.32 10.20 12.98
C TRP A 40 -14.00 10.57 12.28
N ALA A 41 -13.74 10.00 11.09
CA ALA A 41 -12.45 10.09 10.40
C ALA A 41 -12.26 11.37 9.61
N ASN A 42 -13.31 11.96 9.02
CA ASN A 42 -13.19 13.03 8.03
C ASN A 42 -12.34 14.21 8.50
N ASP A 43 -12.67 14.80 9.66
CA ASP A 43 -11.94 15.97 10.19
C ASP A 43 -10.49 15.61 10.58
N ARG A 44 -10.25 14.35 10.97
CA ARG A 44 -8.91 13.85 11.30
C ARG A 44 -8.06 13.65 10.06
N LEU A 45 -8.65 13.10 9.00
CA LEU A 45 -7.98 12.96 7.71
C LEU A 45 -7.69 14.33 7.07
N GLU A 46 -8.57 15.32 7.28
CA GLU A 46 -8.31 16.69 6.85
C GLU A 46 -7.13 17.30 7.62
N ALA A 47 -7.12 17.18 8.95
CA ALA A 47 -6.00 17.65 9.76
C ALA A 47 -4.68 16.91 9.41
N PHE A 48 -4.76 15.61 9.15
CA PHE A 48 -3.61 14.82 8.73
C PHE A 48 -3.12 15.21 7.31
N GLY A 49 -4.02 15.41 6.36
CA GLY A 49 -3.69 15.90 5.02
C GLY A 49 -3.00 17.28 5.03
N GLU A 50 -3.40 18.14 5.95
CA GLU A 50 -2.75 19.44 6.19
C GLU A 50 -1.33 19.26 6.74
N LEU A 51 -1.17 18.42 7.76
CA LEU A 51 0.13 18.09 8.36
C LEU A 51 1.11 17.54 7.32
N ILE A 52 0.66 16.56 6.52
CA ILE A 52 1.51 15.91 5.51
C ILE A 52 1.89 16.90 4.40
N GLY A 53 0.93 17.73 3.93
CA GLY A 53 1.16 18.65 2.83
C GLY A 53 2.06 19.83 3.17
N HIS A 54 2.31 20.09 4.45
CA HIS A 54 3.14 21.19 4.95
C HIS A 54 4.39 20.66 5.65
N THR A 55 4.33 20.38 6.95
CA THR A 55 5.50 20.05 7.76
C THR A 55 6.22 18.80 7.26
N VAL A 56 5.47 17.71 7.02
CA VAL A 56 6.09 16.43 6.61
C VAL A 56 6.70 16.54 5.21
N ALA A 57 6.05 17.24 4.28
CA ALA A 57 6.58 17.43 2.93
C ALA A 57 7.86 18.28 2.91
N ASP A 58 7.94 19.33 3.74
CA ASP A 58 9.16 20.14 3.85
C ASP A 58 10.30 19.35 4.50
N ASN A 59 10.02 18.63 5.57
CA ASN A 59 11.00 17.80 6.26
C ASN A 59 11.52 16.67 5.36
N ALA A 60 10.68 16.08 4.50
CA ALA A 60 11.05 15.00 3.60
C ALA A 60 12.14 15.42 2.59
N ASP A 61 12.16 16.68 2.15
CA ASP A 61 13.23 17.19 1.27
C ASP A 61 14.56 17.28 2.01
N VAL A 62 14.55 17.72 3.28
CA VAL A 62 15.75 17.76 4.13
C VAL A 62 16.28 16.36 4.43
N ILE A 63 15.38 15.40 4.71
CA ILE A 63 15.74 14.01 4.99
C ILE A 63 16.34 13.33 3.75
N ASP A 64 15.84 13.63 2.54
CA ASP A 64 16.40 13.09 1.30
C ASP A 64 17.85 13.50 1.09
N ASP A 65 18.22 14.72 1.47
CA ASP A 65 19.59 15.23 1.41
C ASP A 65 20.48 14.76 2.57
N HIS A 66 19.88 14.53 3.74
CA HIS A 66 20.58 14.27 4.99
C HIS A 66 19.91 13.16 5.81
N GLY A 67 19.88 11.94 5.24
CA GLY A 67 19.22 10.79 5.87
C GLY A 67 19.93 10.23 7.11
N PRO A 68 19.38 9.13 7.68
CA PRO A 68 19.94 8.46 8.83
C PRO A 68 21.38 7.97 8.62
N GLU A 69 22.20 8.04 9.67
CA GLU A 69 23.58 7.57 9.69
C GLU A 69 23.77 6.48 10.75
N LEU A 70 24.55 5.44 10.45
CA LEU A 70 24.86 4.35 11.37
C LEU A 70 26.24 4.52 12.02
N GLU A 71 26.28 4.44 13.34
CA GLU A 71 27.46 4.30 14.16
C GLU A 71 27.53 2.88 14.73
N THR A 72 28.14 1.96 13.98
CA THR A 72 28.23 0.53 14.38
C THR A 72 29.04 0.35 15.66
N TYR A 73 30.11 1.10 15.80
CA TYR A 73 31.02 1.03 16.96
C TYR A 73 31.15 2.38 17.65
N ASP A 74 31.21 2.36 18.95
CA ASP A 74 31.54 3.55 19.75
C ASP A 74 33.01 3.95 19.62
N LYS A 75 33.39 5.03 20.32
CA LYS A 75 34.78 5.53 20.35
C LYS A 75 35.79 4.56 20.99
N HIS A 76 35.36 3.51 21.68
CA HIS A 76 36.18 2.49 22.30
C HIS A 76 36.26 1.21 21.46
N GLY A 77 35.51 1.13 20.37
CA GLY A 77 35.43 -0.03 19.49
C GLY A 77 34.42 -1.09 19.94
N GLU A 78 33.59 -0.77 20.92
CA GLU A 78 32.47 -1.63 21.34
C GLU A 78 31.28 -1.45 20.41
N VAL A 79 30.48 -2.51 20.21
CA VAL A 79 29.29 -2.47 19.36
C VAL A 79 28.27 -1.52 19.97
N SER A 80 27.86 -0.53 19.22
CA SER A 80 26.87 0.48 19.59
C SER A 80 25.59 0.36 18.79
N ASN A 81 25.70 -0.01 17.50
CA ASN A 81 24.56 -0.12 16.56
C ASN A 81 23.64 1.12 16.56
N ARG A 82 24.19 2.29 16.84
CA ARG A 82 23.39 3.49 16.98
C ARG A 82 23.04 4.07 15.62
N VAL A 83 21.77 4.22 15.31
CA VAL A 83 21.27 5.03 14.19
C VAL A 83 21.07 6.47 14.66
N ARG A 84 21.60 7.42 13.91
CA ARG A 84 21.41 8.85 14.12
C ARG A 84 20.46 9.38 13.07
N TYR A 85 19.34 9.85 13.52
CA TYR A 85 18.32 10.45 12.67
C TYR A 85 18.50 11.97 12.60
N PRO A 86 18.22 12.61 11.44
CA PRO A 86 18.08 14.06 11.39
C PRO A 86 16.88 14.50 12.24
N ARG A 87 16.92 15.73 12.73
CA ARG A 87 15.87 16.29 13.59
C ARG A 87 14.50 16.27 12.89
N GLU A 88 14.51 16.56 11.60
CA GLU A 88 13.32 16.62 10.76
C GLU A 88 12.62 15.24 10.67
N GLN A 89 13.40 14.16 10.70
CA GLN A 89 12.82 12.82 10.72
C GLN A 89 12.18 12.50 12.07
N LEU A 90 12.84 12.80 13.18
CA LEU A 90 12.26 12.61 14.51
C LEU A 90 10.98 13.44 14.71
N GLU A 91 10.94 14.66 14.16
CA GLU A 91 9.74 15.50 14.15
C GLU A 91 8.60 14.86 13.33
N ASN A 92 8.91 14.30 12.15
CA ASN A 92 7.92 13.57 11.34
C ASN A 92 7.41 12.33 12.06
N GLU A 93 8.28 11.55 12.71
CA GLU A 93 7.92 10.37 13.49
C GLU A 93 6.92 10.74 14.60
N GLU A 94 7.27 11.71 15.45
CA GLU A 94 6.40 12.19 16.53
C GLU A 94 5.03 12.60 15.99
N LEU A 95 4.99 13.52 15.02
CA LEU A 95 3.74 14.06 14.47
C LEU A 95 2.86 13.00 13.77
N VAL A 96 3.46 12.12 13.01
CA VAL A 96 2.72 11.12 12.22
C VAL A 96 2.19 9.98 13.11
N TYR A 97 2.99 9.46 14.04
CA TYR A 97 2.52 8.39 14.93
C TYR A 97 1.49 8.91 15.95
N GLU A 98 1.66 10.12 16.49
CA GLU A 98 0.68 10.73 17.39
C GLU A 98 -0.65 11.08 16.70
N SER A 99 -0.65 11.21 15.36
CA SER A 99 -1.88 11.31 14.57
C SER A 99 -2.71 10.02 14.55
N GLY A 100 -2.16 8.91 15.07
CA GLY A 100 -2.85 7.62 15.19
C GLY A 100 -2.74 6.72 13.96
N ILE A 101 -1.80 6.97 13.04
CA ILE A 101 -1.67 6.23 11.78
C ILE A 101 -1.60 4.70 11.96
N VAL A 102 -1.00 4.21 13.03
CA VAL A 102 -1.01 2.79 13.42
C VAL A 102 -2.06 2.55 14.50
N ALA A 103 -1.99 3.30 15.59
CA ALA A 103 -2.76 3.05 16.81
C ALA A 103 -4.28 2.95 16.58
N ASP A 104 -4.86 3.80 15.71
CA ASP A 104 -6.31 3.89 15.51
C ASP A 104 -6.93 2.61 14.95
N SER A 105 -6.13 1.77 14.27
CA SER A 105 -6.60 0.50 13.72
C SER A 105 -6.36 -0.72 14.63
N PHE A 106 -5.66 -0.54 15.77
CA PHE A 106 -5.36 -1.63 16.72
C PHE A 106 -5.94 -1.39 18.11
N ALA A 107 -6.22 -0.15 18.48
CA ALA A 107 -6.87 0.20 19.74
C ALA A 107 -8.01 1.20 19.47
N ALA A 108 -9.07 1.14 20.28
CA ALA A 108 -10.19 2.08 20.16
C ALA A 108 -9.70 3.51 20.33
N PRO A 109 -9.81 4.37 19.30
CA PRO A 109 -9.33 5.74 19.40
C PRO A 109 -10.32 6.63 20.17
N PRO A 110 -9.90 7.82 20.62
CA PRO A 110 -10.77 8.74 21.34
C PRO A 110 -12.09 9.02 20.62
N GLY A 111 -13.22 8.69 21.28
CA GLY A 111 -14.57 8.88 20.75
C GLY A 111 -15.12 7.69 19.96
N ARG A 112 -14.46 6.54 20.03
CA ARG A 112 -14.96 5.26 19.52
C ARG A 112 -14.83 4.17 20.58
N ASP A 113 -15.65 3.14 20.45
CA ASP A 113 -15.63 1.97 21.33
C ASP A 113 -14.78 0.82 20.71
N ASP A 114 -14.65 0.81 19.37
CA ASP A 114 -13.86 -0.17 18.60
C ASP A 114 -12.75 0.50 17.78
N PRO A 115 -11.66 -0.21 17.47
CA PRO A 115 -10.65 0.24 16.52
C PRO A 115 -11.25 0.58 15.15
N MET A 116 -10.61 1.48 14.44
CA MET A 116 -10.91 1.71 13.03
C MET A 116 -10.53 0.48 12.18
N PRO A 117 -11.19 0.27 11.04
CA PRO A 117 -10.78 -0.80 10.13
C PRO A 117 -9.34 -0.56 9.62
N LEU A 118 -8.61 -1.62 9.26
CA LEU A 118 -7.24 -1.51 8.73
C LEU A 118 -7.16 -0.69 7.44
N THR A 119 -8.26 -0.53 6.72
CA THR A 119 -8.38 0.46 5.64
C THR A 119 -8.05 1.88 6.10
N HIS A 120 -8.29 2.25 7.37
CA HIS A 120 -7.96 3.57 7.88
C HIS A 120 -6.45 3.80 7.95
N ASN A 121 -5.71 2.83 8.47
CA ASN A 121 -4.25 2.84 8.45
C ASN A 121 -3.71 3.01 7.01
N LEU A 122 -4.28 2.27 6.04
CA LEU A 122 -3.88 2.35 4.64
C LEU A 122 -4.22 3.71 4.00
N VAL A 123 -5.36 4.32 4.33
CA VAL A 123 -5.72 5.68 3.86
C VAL A 123 -4.75 6.74 4.41
N MET A 124 -4.36 6.64 5.67
CA MET A 124 -3.35 7.55 6.23
C MET A 124 -1.98 7.32 5.56
N GLN A 125 -1.59 6.08 5.29
CA GLN A 125 -0.37 5.77 4.52
C GLN A 125 -0.43 6.33 3.09
N TYR A 126 -1.59 6.30 2.44
CA TYR A 126 -1.79 6.94 1.14
C TYR A 126 -1.44 8.44 1.20
N LEU A 127 -1.96 9.16 2.18
CA LEU A 127 -1.67 10.58 2.37
C LEU A 127 -0.19 10.82 2.71
N LEU A 128 0.41 9.99 3.56
CA LEU A 128 1.84 10.07 3.91
C LEU A 128 2.73 9.93 2.67
N CYS A 129 2.39 9.03 1.76
CA CYS A 129 3.15 8.78 0.53
C CYS A 129 3.06 9.89 -0.53
N TYR A 130 2.21 10.91 -0.35
CA TYR A 130 2.32 12.17 -1.08
C TYR A 130 3.61 12.92 -0.73
N ALA A 131 4.08 12.77 0.50
CA ALA A 131 5.29 13.45 0.99
C ALA A 131 6.51 12.53 1.00
N ASP A 132 6.42 11.33 1.59
CA ASP A 132 7.57 10.45 1.81
C ASP A 132 7.21 8.96 1.81
N VAL A 133 7.58 8.27 0.73
CA VAL A 133 7.43 6.81 0.61
C VAL A 133 8.44 6.07 1.49
N GLY A 134 9.62 6.65 1.70
CA GLY A 134 10.66 6.06 2.54
C GLY A 134 10.23 5.97 4.00
N PHE A 135 9.68 7.05 4.53
CA PHE A 135 9.16 7.08 5.90
C PHE A 135 7.88 6.22 6.07
N ASN A 136 7.11 5.99 5.01
CA ASN A 136 5.98 5.06 5.09
C ASN A 136 6.40 3.60 5.38
N CYS A 137 7.63 3.20 5.05
CA CYS A 137 8.10 1.83 5.25
C CYS A 137 8.13 1.42 6.75
N PRO A 138 8.74 2.17 7.69
CA PRO A 138 8.62 1.91 9.14
C PRO A 138 7.17 1.84 9.62
N VAL A 139 6.32 2.77 9.18
CA VAL A 139 4.89 2.79 9.55
C VAL A 139 4.18 1.52 9.13
N ALA A 140 4.39 1.05 7.89
CA ALA A 140 3.83 -0.18 7.37
C ALA A 140 4.30 -1.40 8.17
N MET A 141 5.61 -1.50 8.43
CA MET A 141 6.17 -2.62 9.20
C MET A 141 5.72 -2.61 10.66
N THR A 142 5.52 -1.45 11.27
CA THR A 142 4.97 -1.32 12.63
C THR A 142 3.54 -1.86 12.68
N ALA A 143 2.68 -1.49 11.74
CA ALA A 143 1.33 -2.03 11.63
C ALA A 143 1.33 -3.55 11.35
N GLY A 144 2.25 -4.02 10.49
CA GLY A 144 2.41 -5.43 10.17
C GLY A 144 2.87 -6.27 11.38
N ALA A 145 3.82 -5.77 12.16
CA ALA A 145 4.29 -6.41 13.39
C ALA A 145 3.17 -6.46 14.45
N ALA A 146 2.43 -5.37 14.63
CA ALA A 146 1.27 -5.32 15.52
C ALA A 146 0.21 -6.35 15.11
N LEU A 147 -0.12 -6.46 13.82
CA LEU A 147 -1.08 -7.46 13.31
C LEU A 147 -0.64 -8.90 13.61
N VAL A 148 0.65 -9.20 13.46
CA VAL A 148 1.18 -10.53 13.75
C VAL A 148 1.09 -10.85 15.24
N LEU A 149 1.46 -9.91 16.13
CA LEU A 149 1.32 -10.12 17.57
C LEU A 149 -0.15 -10.25 17.99
N GLU A 150 -1.04 -9.40 17.50
CA GLU A 150 -2.49 -9.50 17.73
C GLU A 150 -3.05 -10.90 17.40
N LYS A 151 -2.54 -11.54 16.34
CA LYS A 151 -3.08 -12.81 15.85
C LYS A 151 -2.43 -14.04 16.50
N PHE A 152 -1.17 -13.96 16.84
CA PHE A 152 -0.38 -15.17 17.15
C PHE A 152 0.36 -15.13 18.50
N ASP A 153 0.46 -13.97 19.17
CA ASP A 153 1.01 -13.95 20.54
C ASP A 153 -0.02 -14.47 21.54
N ASP A 154 0.46 -15.19 22.56
CA ASP A 154 -0.35 -15.73 23.64
C ASP A 154 -0.34 -14.82 24.90
N GLY A 155 0.11 -13.60 24.76
CA GLY A 155 0.27 -12.59 25.81
C GLY A 155 1.68 -12.50 26.39
N ALA A 156 2.62 -13.28 25.86
CA ALA A 156 4.03 -13.23 26.31
C ALA A 156 4.77 -11.98 25.83
N LEU A 157 4.29 -11.36 24.76
CA LEU A 157 4.86 -10.18 24.11
C LEU A 157 3.95 -8.95 24.19
N GLU A 158 3.04 -8.95 25.17
CA GLU A 158 2.05 -7.87 25.35
C GLU A 158 2.71 -6.47 25.43
N ASP A 159 3.85 -6.33 26.13
CA ASP A 159 4.57 -5.06 26.23
C ASP A 159 5.04 -4.56 24.87
N TYR A 160 5.45 -5.46 23.96
CA TYR A 160 5.81 -5.12 22.60
C TYR A 160 4.58 -4.72 21.76
N TYR A 161 3.48 -5.45 21.92
CA TYR A 161 2.22 -5.11 21.24
C TYR A 161 1.73 -3.72 21.65
N GLN A 162 1.73 -3.42 22.93
CA GLN A 162 1.34 -2.11 23.45
C GLN A 162 2.26 -0.99 22.94
N GLY A 163 3.56 -1.25 22.84
CA GLY A 163 4.50 -0.30 22.27
C GLY A 163 4.29 -0.07 20.78
N LEU A 164 4.09 -1.13 19.97
CA LEU A 164 3.82 -1.03 18.52
C LEU A 164 2.51 -0.29 18.21
N THR A 165 1.56 -0.35 19.12
CA THR A 165 0.22 0.27 18.95
C THR A 165 0.05 1.54 19.79
N SER A 166 1.14 2.07 20.37
CA SER A 166 1.10 3.28 21.18
C SER A 166 0.76 4.50 20.33
N ARG A 167 -0.08 5.37 20.88
CA ARG A 167 -0.37 6.71 20.35
C ARG A 167 0.59 7.76 20.91
N THR A 168 1.25 7.46 22.01
CA THR A 168 2.21 8.36 22.66
C THR A 168 3.59 8.06 22.13
N TYR A 169 4.26 9.03 21.53
CA TYR A 169 5.57 8.83 20.89
C TYR A 169 6.63 8.33 21.88
N ASP A 170 6.65 8.83 23.12
CA ASP A 170 7.59 8.39 24.15
C ASP A 170 7.47 6.90 24.53
N ASP A 171 6.30 6.28 24.31
CA ASP A 171 6.01 4.87 24.61
C ASP A 171 6.03 4.01 23.33
N LEU A 172 6.16 4.64 22.15
CA LEU A 172 6.15 3.96 20.86
C LEU A 172 7.42 3.13 20.67
N ILE A 173 7.24 1.94 20.13
CA ILE A 173 8.30 1.19 19.46
C ILE A 173 7.91 0.96 18.01
N GLU A 174 8.89 0.95 17.13
CA GLU A 174 8.66 0.65 15.73
C GLU A 174 8.87 -0.83 15.43
N GLY A 175 8.22 -1.30 14.37
CA GLY A 175 8.36 -2.65 13.83
C GLY A 175 9.34 -2.72 12.65
N ALA A 176 9.87 -3.92 12.41
CA ALA A 176 10.66 -4.26 11.24
C ALA A 176 10.44 -5.71 10.82
N MET A 177 10.83 -6.04 9.58
CA MET A 177 10.73 -7.39 9.02
C MET A 177 12.05 -7.78 8.34
N PHE A 178 12.78 -8.76 8.93
CA PHE A 178 14.06 -9.24 8.39
C PHE A 178 13.91 -10.65 7.80
N LEU A 179 13.59 -10.73 6.51
CA LEU A 179 13.44 -11.99 5.78
C LEU A 179 14.64 -12.31 4.89
N THR A 180 15.03 -11.36 4.04
CA THR A 180 16.02 -11.53 3.00
C THR A 180 17.40 -11.83 3.58
N GLU A 181 18.08 -12.81 3.02
CA GLU A 181 19.49 -13.14 3.25
C GLU A 181 20.29 -12.94 1.95
N LYS A 182 21.62 -13.18 1.97
CA LYS A 182 22.48 -12.94 0.79
C LYS A 182 22.09 -13.75 -0.45
N GLN A 183 21.55 -14.96 -0.27
CA GLN A 183 21.08 -15.80 -1.39
C GLN A 183 19.80 -15.25 -2.05
N GLY A 184 19.07 -14.34 -1.41
CA GLY A 184 17.88 -13.69 -1.94
C GLY A 184 16.68 -13.70 -0.99
N GLY A 185 15.64 -12.95 -1.34
CA GLY A 185 14.39 -12.84 -0.56
C GLY A 185 13.21 -13.61 -1.18
N SER A 186 13.31 -14.05 -2.42
CA SER A 186 12.21 -14.77 -3.10
C SER A 186 12.09 -16.23 -2.67
N ASP A 187 13.22 -16.91 -2.42
CA ASP A 187 13.27 -18.27 -1.88
C ASP A 187 13.49 -18.25 -0.35
N VAL A 188 12.46 -17.81 0.37
CA VAL A 188 12.51 -17.73 1.85
C VAL A 188 12.79 -19.10 2.50
N GLY A 189 12.41 -20.19 1.82
CA GLY A 189 12.68 -21.57 2.30
C GLY A 189 14.17 -21.90 2.42
N ALA A 190 15.04 -21.18 1.71
CA ALA A 190 16.49 -21.32 1.75
C ALA A 190 17.16 -20.56 2.92
N THR A 191 16.39 -19.99 3.86
CA THR A 191 16.89 -19.26 5.04
C THR A 191 17.92 -20.09 5.81
N GLU A 192 19.12 -19.52 6.02
CA GLU A 192 20.25 -20.12 6.74
C GLU A 192 20.31 -19.71 8.22
N THR A 193 19.65 -18.63 8.61
CA THR A 193 19.56 -18.18 10.02
C THR A 193 18.99 -19.29 10.90
N ARG A 194 19.67 -19.58 12.02
CA ARG A 194 19.35 -20.63 12.99
C ARG A 194 18.88 -20.04 14.30
N ALA A 195 17.92 -20.73 14.94
CA ALA A 195 17.45 -20.43 16.28
C ALA A 195 17.71 -21.63 17.20
N THR A 196 18.46 -21.39 18.30
CA THR A 196 18.79 -22.41 19.30
C THR A 196 18.18 -22.01 20.64
N TRP A 197 17.52 -22.94 21.33
CA TRP A 197 16.95 -22.67 22.64
C TRP A 197 18.05 -22.54 23.72
N ASP A 198 18.01 -21.48 24.52
CA ASP A 198 18.88 -21.25 25.67
C ASP A 198 18.07 -21.48 26.96
N GLU A 199 18.25 -22.65 27.58
CA GLU A 199 17.58 -23.04 28.81
C GLU A 199 17.83 -22.07 29.99
N THR A 200 19.02 -21.44 30.02
CA THR A 200 19.41 -20.55 31.12
C THR A 200 18.72 -19.19 31.01
N ALA A 201 18.62 -18.69 29.78
CA ALA A 201 17.99 -17.40 29.49
C ALA A 201 16.48 -17.52 29.20
N SER A 202 15.95 -18.75 29.06
CA SER A 202 14.56 -19.03 28.69
C SER A 202 14.12 -18.28 27.44
N CYS A 203 15.01 -18.20 26.43
CA CYS A 203 14.74 -17.57 25.15
C CYS A 203 15.48 -18.30 24.02
N TYR A 204 15.20 -17.95 22.78
CA TYR A 204 15.99 -18.41 21.64
C TYR A 204 17.21 -17.52 21.42
N ARG A 205 18.25 -18.12 20.82
CA ARG A 205 19.44 -17.43 20.34
C ARG A 205 19.50 -17.54 18.83
N LEU A 206 19.43 -16.41 18.11
CA LEU A 206 19.54 -16.37 16.68
C LEU A 206 20.99 -16.18 16.24
N THR A 207 21.42 -16.96 15.24
CA THR A 207 22.72 -16.85 14.59
C THR A 207 22.54 -16.90 13.07
N GLY A 208 23.06 -15.92 12.35
CA GLY A 208 22.93 -15.79 10.90
C GLY A 208 23.04 -14.35 10.42
N GLU A 209 22.77 -14.14 9.14
CA GLU A 209 22.86 -12.82 8.52
C GLU A 209 21.55 -12.45 7.82
N LYS A 210 21.10 -11.21 7.99
CA LYS A 210 20.01 -10.61 7.21
C LYS A 210 20.56 -9.47 6.35
N TRP A 211 19.99 -9.27 5.14
CA TRP A 211 20.68 -8.52 4.10
C TRP A 211 20.03 -7.18 3.70
N PHE A 212 18.73 -7.09 3.68
CA PHE A 212 17.96 -5.86 3.49
C PHE A 212 17.06 -5.63 4.71
N CYS A 213 17.66 -5.11 5.77
CA CYS A 213 17.00 -4.87 7.05
C CYS A 213 16.54 -3.41 7.10
N SER A 214 15.33 -3.15 6.65
CA SER A 214 14.74 -1.81 6.74
C SER A 214 14.26 -1.54 8.16
N ASN A 215 14.36 -0.28 8.61
CA ASN A 215 14.14 0.13 9.99
C ASN A 215 15.03 -0.68 10.95
N ILE A 216 16.34 -0.64 10.69
CA ILE A 216 17.32 -1.59 11.21
C ILE A 216 17.40 -1.65 12.73
N ASP A 217 17.10 -0.56 13.44
CA ASP A 217 17.12 -0.41 14.89
C ASP A 217 15.73 -0.52 15.55
N ALA A 218 14.72 -1.00 14.80
CA ALA A 218 13.38 -1.20 15.34
C ALA A 218 13.38 -2.19 16.51
N GLN A 219 12.68 -1.84 17.59
CA GLN A 219 12.53 -2.67 18.78
C GLN A 219 11.60 -3.86 18.56
N GLY A 220 10.60 -3.72 17.65
CA GLY A 220 9.62 -4.75 17.30
C GLY A 220 9.99 -5.52 16.02
N THR A 221 11.26 -5.93 15.85
CA THR A 221 11.71 -6.63 14.64
C THR A 221 11.23 -8.06 14.57
N LEU A 222 10.58 -8.44 13.47
CA LEU A 222 10.18 -9.81 13.17
C LEU A 222 11.18 -10.48 12.21
N ALA A 223 11.62 -11.71 12.55
CA ALA A 223 12.56 -12.46 11.73
C ALA A 223 12.19 -13.94 11.63
N LEU A 224 12.44 -14.54 10.47
CA LEU A 224 12.34 -15.98 10.30
C LEU A 224 13.69 -16.65 10.55
N ALA A 225 13.65 -17.75 11.29
CA ALA A 225 14.81 -18.61 11.53
C ALA A 225 14.38 -20.09 11.64
N ARG A 226 15.33 -20.99 11.44
CA ARG A 226 15.13 -22.44 11.52
C ARG A 226 15.57 -22.96 12.87
N THR A 227 14.69 -23.65 13.59
CA THR A 227 15.01 -24.33 14.85
C THR A 227 15.77 -25.63 14.60
N GLU A 228 16.41 -26.17 15.64
CA GLU A 228 17.17 -27.41 15.55
C GLU A 228 16.24 -28.61 15.24
N GLY A 229 16.58 -29.38 14.22
CA GLY A 229 15.79 -30.55 13.80
C GLY A 229 14.55 -30.23 12.95
N ALA A 230 14.27 -28.96 12.68
CA ALA A 230 13.17 -28.56 11.80
C ALA A 230 13.43 -28.98 10.34
N PRO A 231 12.37 -29.28 9.55
CA PRO A 231 12.51 -29.67 8.15
C PRO A 231 13.07 -28.55 7.28
N ASP A 232 13.54 -28.90 6.07
CA ASP A 232 13.94 -27.92 5.06
C ASP A 232 12.74 -27.17 4.46
N GLY A 233 13.02 -26.08 3.75
CA GLY A 233 12.00 -25.25 3.10
C GLY A 233 11.23 -24.35 4.09
N THR A 234 10.15 -23.73 3.63
CA THR A 234 9.33 -22.83 4.44
C THR A 234 8.62 -23.53 5.61
N ALA A 235 8.36 -24.84 5.48
CA ALA A 235 7.70 -25.64 6.52
C ALA A 235 8.54 -25.83 7.79
N GLY A 236 9.84 -25.50 7.77
CA GLY A 236 10.71 -25.60 8.96
C GLY A 236 11.07 -24.23 9.55
N LEU A 237 10.45 -23.16 9.09
CA LEU A 237 10.72 -21.82 9.61
C LEU A 237 9.77 -21.47 10.76
N SER A 238 10.33 -20.93 11.82
CA SER A 238 9.60 -20.33 12.94
C SER A 238 9.78 -18.82 12.95
N LEU A 239 8.80 -18.11 13.50
CA LEU A 239 8.79 -16.66 13.59
C LEU A 239 9.26 -16.20 14.96
N PHE A 240 10.09 -15.16 14.96
CA PHE A 240 10.68 -14.61 16.17
C PHE A 240 10.59 -13.09 16.20
N LEU A 241 10.29 -12.54 17.37
CA LEU A 241 10.56 -11.15 17.70
C LEU A 241 11.99 -11.03 18.20
N VAL A 242 12.79 -10.13 17.62
CA VAL A 242 14.21 -9.90 17.92
C VAL A 242 14.39 -8.43 18.27
N PRO A 243 14.38 -8.06 19.56
CA PRO A 243 14.55 -6.67 19.98
C PRO A 243 15.93 -6.11 19.61
N HIS A 244 15.98 -4.80 19.35
CA HIS A 244 17.22 -4.07 19.19
C HIS A 244 17.99 -4.03 20.53
N GLU A 245 17.31 -3.69 21.62
CA GLU A 245 17.85 -3.60 22.97
C GLU A 245 17.06 -4.45 23.96
N ILE A 246 17.73 -4.97 24.97
CA ILE A 246 17.13 -5.69 26.09
C ILE A 246 17.79 -5.20 27.37
N ASP A 247 16.96 -4.78 28.34
CA ASP A 247 17.42 -4.24 29.63
C ASP A 247 18.39 -3.03 29.49
N GLY A 248 18.25 -2.25 28.43
CA GLY A 248 19.07 -1.06 28.12
C GLY A 248 20.46 -1.38 27.57
N GLU A 249 20.69 -2.63 27.15
CA GLU A 249 21.91 -3.05 26.46
C GLU A 249 21.56 -3.52 25.03
N THR A 250 22.44 -3.20 24.06
CA THR A 250 22.30 -3.69 22.68
C THR A 250 22.26 -5.22 22.67
N ASN A 251 21.29 -5.82 22.00
CA ASN A 251 21.17 -7.26 21.83
C ASN A 251 22.40 -7.82 21.06
N ASP A 252 22.72 -9.10 21.20
CA ASP A 252 23.88 -9.77 20.59
C ASP A 252 23.75 -9.81 19.04
N GLN A 253 23.84 -8.65 18.42
CA GLN A 253 23.75 -8.45 16.96
C GLN A 253 24.66 -7.30 16.53
N VAL A 254 25.08 -7.29 15.26
CA VAL A 254 25.92 -6.25 14.68
C VAL A 254 25.30 -5.69 13.42
N TYR A 255 25.10 -4.39 13.36
CA TYR A 255 24.72 -3.67 12.16
C TYR A 255 25.98 -3.32 11.39
N ARG A 256 26.20 -4.02 10.25
CA ARG A 256 27.47 -3.90 9.52
C ARG A 256 27.59 -2.56 8.80
N ARG A 257 26.51 -2.12 8.17
CA ARG A 257 26.41 -0.84 7.46
C ARG A 257 24.96 -0.55 7.04
N LEU A 258 24.65 0.68 6.73
CA LEU A 258 23.50 1.04 5.91
C LEU A 258 23.83 0.86 4.42
N LYS A 259 22.81 0.56 3.62
CA LYS A 259 22.92 0.49 2.17
C LYS A 259 22.94 1.90 1.58
N ASP A 260 23.81 2.14 0.62
CA ASP A 260 23.76 3.31 -0.25
C ASP A 260 22.64 3.06 -1.30
N LYS A 261 21.55 3.77 -1.18
CA LYS A 261 20.30 3.52 -1.93
C LYS A 261 20.05 4.61 -2.96
N LEU A 262 19.28 4.27 -3.99
CA LEU A 262 18.82 5.21 -5.01
C LEU A 262 17.83 6.24 -4.45
N GLY A 263 16.88 5.79 -3.64
CA GLY A 263 15.80 6.57 -3.03
C GLY A 263 15.40 6.01 -1.68
N THR A 264 14.24 6.42 -1.17
CA THR A 264 13.72 6.04 0.16
C THR A 264 14.76 6.24 1.27
N ILE A 265 15.40 7.41 1.25
CA ILE A 265 16.53 7.72 2.13
C ILE A 265 16.11 7.73 3.60
N ALA A 266 14.88 8.15 3.90
CA ALA A 266 14.34 8.23 5.24
C ALA A 266 14.41 6.89 6.01
N VAL A 267 14.26 5.73 5.34
CA VAL A 267 14.32 4.45 6.03
C VAL A 267 15.75 3.93 6.11
N PRO A 268 16.33 3.73 7.32
CA PRO A 268 17.65 3.13 7.49
C PRO A 268 17.59 1.64 7.13
N THR A 269 18.13 1.26 5.96
CA THR A 269 18.16 -0.12 5.48
C THR A 269 19.58 -0.65 5.53
N GLY A 270 19.83 -1.73 6.24
CA GLY A 270 21.20 -2.20 6.44
C GLY A 270 21.39 -3.71 6.36
N GLU A 271 22.52 -4.14 6.87
CA GLU A 271 22.97 -5.54 6.97
C GLU A 271 23.13 -5.89 8.44
N VAL A 272 22.43 -6.94 8.89
CA VAL A 272 22.44 -7.40 10.29
C VAL A 272 23.11 -8.77 10.39
N GLU A 273 24.03 -8.91 11.35
CA GLU A 273 24.59 -10.19 11.77
C GLU A 273 24.12 -10.51 13.18
N PHE A 274 23.33 -11.58 13.32
CA PHE A 274 22.95 -12.14 14.61
C PHE A 274 24.09 -13.00 15.18
N GLN A 275 24.60 -12.63 16.33
CA GLN A 275 25.72 -13.32 17.01
C GLN A 275 25.27 -14.04 18.29
N GLY A 276 24.11 -14.67 18.26
CA GLY A 276 23.43 -15.22 19.41
C GLY A 276 22.39 -14.26 19.97
N ALA A 277 21.79 -13.43 19.11
CA ALA A 277 20.76 -12.45 19.50
C ALA A 277 19.61 -13.14 20.21
N LYS A 278 19.22 -12.60 21.37
CA LYS A 278 18.01 -13.07 22.09
C LYS A 278 16.79 -12.80 21.24
N ALA A 279 15.90 -13.81 21.20
CA ALA A 279 14.68 -13.75 20.40
C ALA A 279 13.54 -14.50 21.09
N PHE A 280 12.35 -14.03 20.88
CA PHE A 280 11.12 -14.59 21.43
C PHE A 280 10.29 -15.17 20.31
N ARG A 281 9.92 -16.48 20.41
CA ARG A 281 9.12 -17.13 19.38
C ARG A 281 7.68 -16.62 19.43
N ILE A 282 7.13 -16.31 18.25
CA ILE A 282 5.74 -15.94 18.07
C ILE A 282 4.98 -17.16 17.56
N GLY A 283 3.87 -17.50 18.23
CA GLY A 283 2.98 -18.57 17.84
C GLY A 283 3.65 -19.96 17.79
N GLU A 284 3.21 -20.81 16.85
CA GLU A 284 3.62 -22.21 16.75
C GLU A 284 4.97 -22.39 16.05
N GLU A 285 5.76 -23.34 16.52
CA GLU A 285 7.01 -23.75 15.88
C GLU A 285 6.74 -24.35 14.50
N CYS A 286 7.61 -24.06 13.53
CA CYS A 286 7.49 -24.48 12.13
C CYS A 286 6.25 -23.94 11.38
N ALA A 287 5.55 -22.95 11.94
CA ALA A 287 4.46 -22.23 11.29
C ALA A 287 4.84 -20.78 10.87
N GLY A 288 6.10 -20.39 11.08
CA GLY A 288 6.53 -19.00 11.00
C GLY A 288 6.30 -18.35 9.64
N PHE A 289 6.47 -19.08 8.53
CA PHE A 289 6.21 -18.50 7.22
C PHE A 289 4.71 -18.19 7.00
N LYS A 290 3.82 -19.06 7.50
CA LYS A 290 2.37 -18.84 7.43
C LYS A 290 1.95 -17.65 8.29
N GLN A 291 2.55 -17.51 9.47
CA GLN A 291 2.30 -16.38 10.37
C GLN A 291 2.82 -15.05 9.77
N MET A 292 4.03 -15.07 9.20
CA MET A 292 4.61 -13.92 8.51
C MET A 292 3.81 -13.51 7.26
N ALA A 293 3.09 -14.43 6.61
CA ALA A 293 2.27 -14.13 5.44
C ALA A 293 1.16 -13.11 5.75
N GLU A 294 0.70 -13.00 6.99
CA GLU A 294 -0.27 -11.99 7.43
C GLU A 294 0.34 -10.58 7.31
N MET A 295 1.56 -10.39 7.84
CA MET A 295 2.31 -9.15 7.65
C MET A 295 2.59 -8.87 6.18
N LEU A 296 3.04 -9.88 5.42
CA LEU A 296 3.34 -9.72 3.98
C LEU A 296 2.12 -9.25 3.17
N ASN A 297 0.92 -9.69 3.49
CA ASN A 297 -0.30 -9.22 2.81
C ASN A 297 -0.58 -7.74 3.12
N LEU A 298 -0.44 -7.32 4.38
CA LEU A 298 -0.60 -5.93 4.78
C LEU A 298 0.50 -5.05 4.16
N GLU A 299 1.76 -5.49 4.16
CA GLU A 299 2.88 -4.80 3.53
C GLU A 299 2.68 -4.61 2.01
N ARG A 300 2.15 -5.62 1.33
CA ARG A 300 1.80 -5.52 -0.10
C ARG A 300 0.69 -4.50 -0.34
N LEU A 301 -0.32 -4.45 0.52
CA LEU A 301 -1.36 -3.41 0.46
C LEU A 301 -0.79 -2.03 0.77
N SER A 302 0.08 -1.91 1.77
CA SER A 302 0.78 -0.68 2.11
C SER A 302 1.63 -0.18 0.94
N ASN A 303 2.34 -1.10 0.25
CA ASN A 303 3.07 -0.78 -0.97
C ASN A 303 2.12 -0.30 -2.09
N ALA A 304 1.01 -0.99 -2.30
CA ALA A 304 0.07 -0.67 -3.36
C ALA A 304 -0.60 0.69 -3.12
N ILE A 305 -1.06 0.96 -1.90
CA ILE A 305 -1.71 2.22 -1.55
C ILE A 305 -0.71 3.39 -1.51
N GLY A 306 0.51 3.15 -1.03
CA GLY A 306 1.60 4.12 -1.06
C GLY A 306 2.02 4.46 -2.50
N SER A 307 2.02 3.46 -3.40
CA SER A 307 2.21 3.70 -4.84
C SER A 307 1.14 4.62 -5.42
N CYS A 308 -0.13 4.43 -5.04
CA CYS A 308 -1.23 5.31 -5.45
C CYS A 308 -1.05 6.73 -4.91
N GLY A 309 -0.60 6.91 -3.66
CA GLY A 309 -0.28 8.21 -3.06
C GLY A 309 0.84 8.93 -3.82
N LEU A 310 1.93 8.23 -4.15
CA LEU A 310 3.02 8.78 -4.97
C LEU A 310 2.54 9.18 -6.38
N VAL A 311 1.69 8.35 -7.01
CA VAL A 311 1.06 8.66 -8.30
C VAL A 311 0.21 9.93 -8.19
N GLY A 312 -0.57 10.08 -7.10
CA GLY A 312 -1.35 11.27 -6.80
C GLY A 312 -0.48 12.53 -6.69
N ARG A 313 0.66 12.43 -5.99
CA ARG A 313 1.62 13.55 -5.90
C ARG A 313 2.24 13.87 -7.26
N ALA A 314 2.67 12.89 -8.04
CA ALA A 314 3.24 13.11 -9.36
C ALA A 314 2.23 13.75 -10.33
N LEU A 315 0.95 13.35 -10.24
CA LEU A 315 -0.15 13.96 -10.99
C LEU A 315 -0.40 15.41 -10.54
N LEU A 316 -0.38 15.68 -9.23
CA LEU A 316 -0.54 17.03 -8.68
C LEU A 316 0.56 17.97 -9.22
N GLU A 317 1.84 17.57 -9.12
CA GLU A 317 2.97 18.34 -9.65
C GLU A 317 2.84 18.60 -11.15
N SER A 318 2.40 17.60 -11.90
CA SER A 318 2.18 17.70 -13.35
C SER A 318 1.07 18.68 -13.69
N THR A 319 -0.03 18.66 -12.92
CA THR A 319 -1.19 19.51 -13.14
C THR A 319 -0.88 20.96 -12.77
N VAL A 320 -0.24 21.19 -11.61
CA VAL A 320 0.21 22.51 -11.17
C VAL A 320 1.17 23.13 -12.21
N LYS A 321 2.14 22.33 -12.66
CA LYS A 321 3.07 22.79 -13.71
C LYS A 321 2.36 23.15 -15.00
N ALA A 322 1.43 22.31 -15.45
CA ALA A 322 0.74 22.53 -16.72
C ALA A 322 -0.18 23.75 -16.68
N ALA A 323 -0.80 24.04 -15.53
CA ALA A 323 -1.63 25.23 -15.32
C ALA A 323 -0.83 26.53 -15.31
N ASN A 324 0.39 26.51 -14.72
CA ASN A 324 1.21 27.70 -14.50
C ASN A 324 2.23 27.98 -15.62
N ARG A 325 2.58 26.99 -16.43
CA ARG A 325 3.57 27.15 -17.51
C ARG A 325 2.95 27.70 -18.78
N GLU A 326 3.28 28.92 -19.14
CA GLU A 326 2.94 29.51 -20.45
C GLU A 326 3.96 29.15 -21.51
N ALA A 327 3.52 28.70 -22.68
CA ALA A 327 4.30 28.50 -23.89
C ALA A 327 3.40 28.67 -25.11
N PHE A 328 3.95 29.19 -26.20
CA PHE A 328 3.23 29.40 -27.48
C PHE A 328 1.92 30.21 -27.33
N GLY A 329 1.80 31.04 -26.32
CA GLY A 329 0.71 32.00 -26.11
C GLY A 329 -0.46 31.51 -25.23
N ALA A 330 -0.33 30.34 -24.58
CA ALA A 330 -1.30 29.83 -23.61
C ALA A 330 -0.59 28.98 -22.54
N SER A 331 -1.28 28.68 -21.42
CA SER A 331 -0.82 27.64 -20.48
C SER A 331 -0.76 26.29 -21.19
N ILE A 332 0.20 25.45 -20.81
CA ILE A 332 0.43 24.19 -21.56
C ILE A 332 -0.70 23.17 -21.40
N ASP A 333 -1.51 23.25 -20.34
CA ASP A 333 -2.71 22.45 -20.13
C ASP A 333 -3.81 22.72 -21.18
N GLN A 334 -3.72 23.85 -21.91
CA GLN A 334 -4.67 24.17 -23.00
C GLN A 334 -4.37 23.39 -24.29
N TYR A 335 -3.19 22.78 -24.42
CA TYR A 335 -2.82 22.05 -25.62
C TYR A 335 -3.34 20.60 -25.61
N PRO A 336 -3.84 20.09 -26.77
CA PRO A 336 -4.53 18.80 -26.81
C PRO A 336 -3.71 17.61 -26.34
N LEU A 337 -2.39 17.55 -26.63
CA LEU A 337 -1.54 16.45 -26.19
C LEU A 337 -1.37 16.47 -24.67
N MET A 338 -0.99 17.61 -24.09
CA MET A 338 -0.84 17.75 -22.63
C MET A 338 -2.15 17.43 -21.90
N ARG A 339 -3.27 17.95 -22.42
CA ARG A 339 -4.60 17.67 -21.85
C ARG A 339 -4.92 16.18 -21.86
N ARG A 340 -4.62 15.49 -22.96
CA ARG A 340 -4.80 14.05 -23.07
C ARG A 340 -3.94 13.31 -22.05
N ASP A 341 -2.68 13.69 -21.91
CA ASP A 341 -1.74 13.04 -21.00
C ASP A 341 -2.17 13.19 -19.53
N LEU A 342 -2.57 14.41 -19.12
CA LEU A 342 -3.12 14.65 -17.79
C LEU A 342 -4.41 13.87 -17.51
N VAL A 343 -5.30 13.74 -18.52
CA VAL A 343 -6.50 12.91 -18.42
C VAL A 343 -6.13 11.43 -18.25
N ASP A 344 -5.19 10.91 -19.03
CA ASP A 344 -4.77 9.51 -18.95
C ASP A 344 -4.10 9.20 -17.61
N MET A 345 -3.23 10.10 -17.09
CA MET A 345 -2.67 10.00 -15.73
C MET A 345 -3.77 10.00 -14.66
N THR A 346 -4.79 10.85 -14.80
CA THR A 346 -5.93 10.89 -13.88
C THR A 346 -6.72 9.58 -13.89
N VAL A 347 -7.00 9.03 -15.07
CA VAL A 347 -7.71 7.75 -15.21
C VAL A 347 -6.93 6.62 -14.57
N ASP A 348 -5.63 6.55 -14.81
CA ASP A 348 -4.76 5.51 -14.24
C ASP A 348 -4.66 5.62 -12.71
N HIS A 349 -4.56 6.85 -12.17
CA HIS A 349 -4.56 7.10 -10.73
C HIS A 349 -5.88 6.66 -10.07
N GLU A 350 -7.03 7.05 -10.62
CA GLU A 350 -8.34 6.68 -10.08
C GLU A 350 -8.59 5.17 -10.16
N ALA A 351 -8.23 4.55 -11.27
CA ALA A 351 -8.34 3.11 -11.48
C ALA A 351 -7.49 2.32 -10.48
N ALA A 352 -6.23 2.71 -10.31
CA ALA A 352 -5.32 2.07 -9.38
C ALA A 352 -5.76 2.23 -7.92
N THR A 353 -6.23 3.42 -7.54
CA THR A 353 -6.72 3.71 -6.20
C THR A 353 -8.00 2.93 -5.90
N ALA A 354 -8.97 2.90 -6.82
CA ALA A 354 -10.21 2.14 -6.66
C ALA A 354 -9.95 0.63 -6.50
N TYR A 355 -9.09 0.05 -7.34
CA TYR A 355 -8.70 -1.36 -7.23
C TYR A 355 -8.02 -1.67 -5.89
N THR A 356 -7.07 -0.84 -5.47
CA THR A 356 -6.32 -1.05 -4.23
C THR A 356 -7.21 -0.90 -3.01
N MET A 357 -8.10 0.09 -2.99
CA MET A 357 -9.06 0.30 -1.91
C MET A 357 -10.09 -0.83 -1.80
N GLU A 358 -10.47 -1.45 -2.93
CA GLU A 358 -11.31 -2.65 -2.88
C GLU A 358 -10.57 -3.84 -2.26
N ALA A 359 -9.31 -4.07 -2.62
CA ALA A 359 -8.48 -5.09 -1.99
C ALA A 359 -8.29 -4.83 -0.48
N ALA A 360 -8.07 -3.57 -0.08
CA ALA A 360 -7.96 -3.14 1.31
C ALA A 360 -9.26 -3.33 2.10
N ARG A 361 -10.42 -3.05 1.48
CA ARG A 361 -11.75 -3.28 2.08
C ARG A 361 -11.99 -4.76 2.37
N LEU A 362 -11.65 -5.63 1.43
CA LEU A 362 -11.79 -7.09 1.59
C LEU A 362 -10.85 -7.61 2.70
N PHE A 363 -9.63 -7.11 2.76
CA PHE A 363 -8.68 -7.43 3.82
C PHE A 363 -9.24 -7.01 5.19
N SER A 364 -9.72 -5.78 5.32
CA SER A 364 -10.32 -5.27 6.57
C SER A 364 -11.57 -6.03 6.97
N LEU A 365 -12.40 -6.45 6.03
CA LEU A 365 -13.59 -7.26 6.28
C LEU A 365 -13.21 -8.63 6.88
N ARG A 366 -12.20 -9.28 6.33
CA ARG A 366 -11.66 -10.53 6.86
C ARG A 366 -11.12 -10.34 8.28
N GLU A 367 -10.29 -9.30 8.51
CA GLU A 367 -9.73 -9.03 9.83
C GLU A 367 -10.81 -8.71 10.87
N ARG A 368 -11.82 -7.94 10.49
CA ARG A 368 -12.99 -7.68 11.37
C ARG A 368 -13.71 -8.97 11.75
N ALA A 369 -13.91 -9.89 10.80
CA ALA A 369 -14.51 -11.20 11.09
C ALA A 369 -13.63 -12.04 12.04
N GLU A 370 -12.31 -12.01 11.89
CA GLU A 370 -11.39 -12.70 12.80
C GLU A 370 -11.39 -12.10 14.21
N ARG A 371 -11.37 -10.76 14.34
CA ARG A 371 -11.50 -10.08 15.63
C ARG A 371 -12.84 -10.39 16.31
N ALA A 372 -13.95 -10.41 15.56
CA ALA A 372 -15.25 -10.80 16.09
C ALA A 372 -15.27 -12.25 16.62
N ARG A 373 -14.62 -13.20 15.90
CA ARG A 373 -14.50 -14.60 16.35
C ARG A 373 -13.70 -14.72 17.65
N ARG A 374 -12.70 -13.88 17.89
CA ARG A 374 -11.93 -13.82 19.12
C ARG A 374 -12.65 -13.08 20.25
N GLY A 375 -13.70 -12.31 19.93
CA GLY A 375 -14.42 -11.48 20.90
C GLY A 375 -13.71 -10.15 21.22
N ASP A 376 -12.87 -9.68 20.30
CA ASP A 376 -12.05 -8.48 20.45
C ASP A 376 -12.80 -7.19 20.04
N LEU A 377 -14.05 -7.29 19.58
CA LEU A 377 -14.88 -6.15 19.17
C LEU A 377 -16.09 -5.99 20.09
N GLU A 378 -16.36 -4.75 20.52
CA GLU A 378 -17.55 -4.45 21.29
C GLU A 378 -18.80 -4.45 20.38
N GLY A 379 -19.83 -5.16 20.78
CA GLY A 379 -21.10 -5.22 20.04
C GLY A 379 -21.13 -6.16 18.82
N LEU A 380 -20.04 -6.89 18.53
CA LEU A 380 -20.02 -7.92 17.49
C LEU A 380 -19.60 -9.27 18.11
N SER A 381 -20.48 -10.27 18.08
CA SER A 381 -20.20 -11.60 18.61
C SER A 381 -19.78 -12.57 17.49
N PRO A 382 -19.15 -13.72 17.83
CA PRO A 382 -18.85 -14.76 16.85
C PRO A 382 -20.08 -15.22 16.03
N ASP A 383 -21.28 -15.18 16.62
CA ASP A 383 -22.53 -15.60 15.96
C ASP A 383 -23.03 -14.56 14.93
N ASP A 384 -22.50 -13.33 14.96
CA ASP A 384 -22.85 -12.26 14.01
C ASP A 384 -21.97 -12.27 12.76
N VAL A 385 -20.96 -13.14 12.69
CA VAL A 385 -20.05 -13.23 11.53
C VAL A 385 -20.74 -13.95 10.38
N ASP A 386 -20.85 -13.27 9.23
CA ASP A 386 -21.22 -13.92 7.96
C ASP A 386 -19.99 -14.71 7.43
N GLU A 387 -19.93 -16.00 7.74
CA GLU A 387 -18.83 -16.88 7.38
C GLU A 387 -18.63 -17.00 5.86
N ASP A 388 -19.72 -17.01 5.09
CA ASP A 388 -19.65 -17.08 3.63
C ASP A 388 -19.07 -15.79 3.04
N ALA A 389 -19.44 -14.63 3.60
CA ALA A 389 -18.87 -13.35 3.18
C ALA A 389 -17.39 -13.23 3.58
N ALA A 390 -17.01 -13.71 4.76
CA ALA A 390 -15.62 -13.71 5.22
C ALA A 390 -14.73 -14.63 4.37
N ASP A 391 -15.20 -15.82 3.99
CA ASP A 391 -14.49 -16.76 3.10
C ASP A 391 -14.32 -16.15 1.69
N ARG A 392 -15.40 -15.61 1.13
CA ARG A 392 -15.33 -14.92 -0.18
C ARG A 392 -14.34 -13.76 -0.15
N ALA A 393 -14.35 -12.94 0.91
CA ALA A 393 -13.42 -11.84 1.08
C ALA A 393 -11.98 -12.32 1.17
N TYR A 394 -11.71 -13.37 1.95
CA TYR A 394 -10.39 -13.99 2.06
C TYR A 394 -9.86 -14.46 0.70
N ARG A 395 -10.65 -15.28 -0.02
CA ARG A 395 -10.26 -15.86 -1.31
C ARG A 395 -10.02 -14.78 -2.37
N LEU A 396 -10.88 -13.77 -2.42
CA LEU A 396 -10.74 -12.67 -3.38
C LEU A 396 -9.55 -11.77 -3.05
N MET A 397 -9.36 -11.37 -1.79
CA MET A 397 -8.20 -10.55 -1.41
C MET A 397 -6.87 -11.24 -1.70
N ARG A 398 -6.77 -12.58 -1.53
CA ARG A 398 -5.58 -13.36 -1.84
C ARG A 398 -5.19 -13.26 -3.32
N LEU A 399 -6.15 -13.06 -4.19
CA LEU A 399 -5.94 -12.82 -5.62
C LEU A 399 -5.62 -11.35 -5.91
N LEU A 400 -6.38 -10.43 -5.32
CA LEU A 400 -6.28 -9.01 -5.67
C LEU A 400 -5.02 -8.33 -5.11
N ILE A 401 -4.54 -8.71 -3.91
CA ILE A 401 -3.39 -8.07 -3.25
C ILE A 401 -2.10 -8.15 -4.08
N PRO A 402 -1.64 -9.34 -4.55
CA PRO A 402 -0.44 -9.42 -5.37
C PRO A 402 -0.56 -8.66 -6.69
N ILE A 403 -1.75 -8.64 -7.29
CA ILE A 403 -2.01 -7.88 -8.52
C ILE A 403 -1.95 -6.37 -8.25
N ALA A 404 -2.60 -5.89 -7.17
CA ALA A 404 -2.54 -4.48 -6.76
C ALA A 404 -1.10 -4.00 -6.65
N LYS A 405 -0.29 -4.72 -5.86
CA LYS A 405 1.11 -4.37 -5.62
C LYS A 405 1.95 -4.35 -6.91
N ALA A 406 1.79 -5.34 -7.79
CA ALA A 406 2.54 -5.43 -9.04
C ALA A 406 2.20 -4.27 -9.99
N ARG A 407 0.90 -4.00 -10.16
CA ARG A 407 0.42 -2.98 -11.11
C ARG A 407 0.68 -1.55 -10.63
N THR A 408 0.39 -1.25 -9.37
CA THR A 408 0.56 0.09 -8.83
C THR A 408 2.02 0.48 -8.67
N GLY A 409 2.89 -0.45 -8.25
CA GLY A 409 4.33 -0.18 -8.16
C GLY A 409 4.96 0.15 -9.51
N ARG A 410 4.53 -0.50 -10.60
CA ARG A 410 4.98 -0.15 -11.96
C ARG A 410 4.39 1.19 -12.41
N LEU A 411 3.10 1.41 -12.16
CA LEU A 411 2.43 2.67 -12.49
C LEU A 411 3.12 3.87 -11.81
N ALA A 412 3.54 3.71 -10.55
CA ALA A 412 4.24 4.77 -9.81
C ALA A 412 5.55 5.18 -10.51
N VAL A 413 6.35 4.21 -10.97
CA VAL A 413 7.58 4.49 -11.74
C VAL A 413 7.28 5.23 -13.04
N ASP A 414 6.32 4.73 -13.81
CA ASP A 414 5.99 5.29 -15.13
C ASP A 414 5.42 6.70 -14.98
N THR A 415 4.54 6.94 -14.00
CA THR A 415 3.94 8.25 -13.73
C THR A 415 4.97 9.25 -13.21
N ALA A 416 5.83 8.86 -12.26
CA ALA A 416 6.88 9.75 -11.73
C ALA A 416 7.89 10.12 -12.82
N SER A 417 8.27 9.18 -13.69
CA SER A 417 9.12 9.45 -14.85
C SER A 417 8.47 10.45 -15.80
N TYR A 418 7.19 10.28 -16.09
CA TYR A 418 6.48 11.18 -17.00
C TYR A 418 6.26 12.58 -16.38
N ALA A 419 6.03 12.66 -15.08
CA ALA A 419 5.96 13.93 -14.36
C ALA A 419 7.25 14.77 -14.51
N MET A 420 8.43 14.13 -14.54
CA MET A 420 9.69 14.82 -14.83
C MET A 420 9.71 15.42 -16.25
N GLU A 421 9.15 14.71 -17.24
CA GLU A 421 9.04 15.23 -18.61
C GLU A 421 8.14 16.47 -18.67
N ILE A 422 7.00 16.47 -17.96
CA ILE A 422 6.08 17.61 -17.87
C ILE A 422 6.75 18.82 -17.22
N GLN A 423 7.58 18.59 -16.19
CA GLN A 423 8.39 19.65 -15.56
C GLN A 423 9.46 20.22 -16.51
N GLY A 424 9.84 19.49 -17.57
CA GLY A 424 10.92 19.85 -18.47
C GLY A 424 12.27 19.83 -17.77
N GLY A 425 13.15 20.80 -18.05
CA GLY A 425 14.47 20.88 -17.42
C GLY A 425 14.45 20.92 -15.89
N ASN A 426 13.40 21.50 -15.30
CA ASN A 426 13.21 21.54 -13.84
C ASN A 426 13.03 20.14 -13.24
N GLY A 427 12.42 19.20 -13.97
CA GLY A 427 12.27 17.84 -13.48
C GLY A 427 13.58 17.05 -13.30
N TYR A 428 14.69 17.57 -13.84
CA TYR A 428 16.00 16.90 -13.82
C TYR A 428 16.99 17.53 -12.83
N VAL A 429 16.58 18.52 -12.07
CA VAL A 429 17.43 19.18 -11.07
C VAL A 429 16.85 19.00 -9.66
N ASN A 430 17.75 18.94 -8.67
CA ASN A 430 17.39 18.53 -7.30
C ASN A 430 16.53 19.55 -6.53
N GLU A 431 16.35 20.78 -7.06
CA GLU A 431 15.49 21.78 -6.44
C GLU A 431 13.98 21.50 -6.61
N PHE A 432 13.61 20.49 -7.43
CA PHE A 432 12.21 20.11 -7.68
C PHE A 432 11.97 18.66 -7.27
N VAL A 433 10.86 18.37 -6.63
CA VAL A 433 10.58 17.07 -6.00
C VAL A 433 10.49 15.88 -6.96
N THR A 434 10.24 16.10 -8.25
CA THR A 434 9.96 15.02 -9.21
C THR A 434 11.11 14.01 -9.36
N HIS A 435 12.37 14.42 -9.20
CA HIS A 435 13.51 13.51 -9.20
C HIS A 435 13.47 12.54 -8.00
N ARG A 436 13.05 13.03 -6.80
CA ARG A 436 12.89 12.21 -5.60
C ARG A 436 11.73 11.23 -5.77
N LEU A 437 10.58 11.69 -6.28
CA LEU A 437 9.43 10.81 -6.57
C LEU A 437 9.83 9.64 -7.48
N LEU A 438 10.63 9.87 -8.53
CA LEU A 438 11.10 8.79 -9.39
C LEU A 438 12.06 7.85 -8.67
N ARG A 439 13.01 8.37 -7.89
CA ARG A 439 13.97 7.54 -7.15
C ARG A 439 13.27 6.65 -6.11
N ASP A 440 12.30 7.20 -5.39
CA ASP A 440 11.50 6.48 -4.42
C ASP A 440 10.58 5.45 -5.08
N ALA A 441 9.95 5.82 -6.22
CA ALA A 441 9.10 4.90 -6.98
C ALA A 441 9.84 3.63 -7.44
N GLN A 442 11.16 3.71 -7.71
CA GLN A 442 11.92 2.57 -8.25
C GLN A 442 11.99 1.36 -7.30
N VAL A 443 11.80 1.54 -6.00
CA VAL A 443 11.80 0.41 -5.06
C VAL A 443 10.45 -0.32 -5.01
N LEU A 444 9.35 0.37 -5.32
CA LEU A 444 7.98 -0.15 -5.21
C LEU A 444 7.73 -1.45 -6.02
N PRO A 445 8.24 -1.64 -7.24
CA PRO A 445 8.16 -2.93 -7.92
C PRO A 445 9.14 -4.00 -7.41
N ILE A 446 10.07 -3.66 -6.50
CA ILE A 446 11.15 -4.56 -6.05
C ILE A 446 10.83 -5.23 -4.71
N TRP A 447 10.63 -4.44 -3.65
CA TRP A 447 10.35 -4.97 -2.32
C TRP A 447 8.96 -5.63 -2.25
N GLU A 448 8.67 -6.42 -1.21
CA GLU A 448 7.41 -7.18 -1.02
C GLU A 448 7.05 -8.14 -2.17
N GLY A 449 8.04 -8.52 -2.97
CA GLY A 449 7.92 -9.41 -4.12
C GLY A 449 7.94 -8.68 -5.46
N THR A 450 8.81 -9.16 -6.35
CA THR A 450 8.84 -8.69 -7.74
C THR A 450 7.63 -9.17 -8.52
N GLU A 451 7.32 -8.52 -9.63
CA GLU A 451 6.14 -8.84 -10.45
C GLU A 451 6.07 -10.33 -10.83
N ASN A 452 7.19 -10.97 -11.18
CA ASN A 452 7.20 -12.40 -11.49
C ASN A 452 6.76 -13.27 -10.29
N ILE A 453 7.25 -12.94 -9.08
CA ILE A 453 6.87 -13.68 -7.86
C ILE A 453 5.39 -13.46 -7.53
N LEU A 454 4.89 -12.24 -7.70
CA LEU A 454 3.48 -11.91 -7.46
C LEU A 454 2.56 -12.58 -8.48
N SER A 455 2.97 -12.67 -9.75
CA SER A 455 2.22 -13.39 -10.78
C SER A 455 2.12 -14.90 -10.51
N LEU A 456 3.19 -15.50 -9.95
CA LEU A 456 3.13 -16.88 -9.48
C LEU A 456 2.25 -17.04 -8.24
N ASP A 457 2.15 -16.02 -7.38
CA ASP A 457 1.23 -16.02 -6.24
C ASP A 457 -0.24 -15.94 -6.68
N VAL A 458 -0.52 -15.23 -7.78
CA VAL A 458 -1.84 -15.23 -8.45
C VAL A 458 -2.25 -16.64 -8.88
N LEU A 459 -1.36 -17.38 -9.54
CA LEU A 459 -1.65 -18.79 -9.92
C LEU A 459 -1.95 -19.66 -8.68
N ARG A 460 -1.19 -19.48 -7.60
CA ARG A 460 -1.43 -20.23 -6.34
C ARG A 460 -2.79 -19.91 -5.73
N ALA A 461 -3.22 -18.64 -5.75
CA ALA A 461 -4.54 -18.24 -5.25
C ALA A 461 -5.67 -18.87 -6.08
N LEU A 462 -5.50 -18.94 -7.39
CA LEU A 462 -6.46 -19.59 -8.29
C LEU A 462 -6.55 -21.10 -8.06
N GLU A 463 -5.39 -21.77 -7.92
CA GLU A 463 -5.32 -23.23 -7.78
C GLU A 463 -5.73 -23.73 -6.40
N ARG A 464 -5.25 -23.09 -5.33
CA ARG A 464 -5.38 -23.61 -3.97
C ARG A 464 -6.61 -23.09 -3.25
N GLU A 465 -7.04 -21.88 -3.57
CA GLU A 465 -8.09 -21.17 -2.87
C GLU A 465 -9.33 -20.98 -3.75
N ALA A 466 -9.30 -21.47 -5.01
CA ALA A 466 -10.38 -21.32 -5.99
C ALA A 466 -10.86 -19.85 -6.10
N ALA A 467 -9.92 -18.90 -6.06
CA ALA A 467 -10.21 -17.47 -6.00
C ALA A 467 -10.91 -16.91 -7.25
N HIS A 468 -10.97 -17.72 -8.34
CA HIS A 468 -11.75 -17.38 -9.54
C HIS A 468 -13.27 -17.33 -9.28
N GLU A 469 -13.79 -18.14 -8.34
CA GLU A 469 -15.23 -18.14 -8.04
C GLU A 469 -15.71 -16.78 -7.50
N PRO A 470 -15.17 -16.24 -6.39
CA PRO A 470 -15.57 -14.91 -5.91
C PRO A 470 -15.16 -13.79 -6.86
N LEU A 471 -14.13 -13.95 -7.70
CA LEU A 471 -13.78 -13.00 -8.76
C LEU A 471 -14.91 -12.89 -9.79
N PHE A 472 -15.39 -14.03 -10.30
CA PHE A 472 -16.45 -14.06 -11.30
C PHE A 472 -17.75 -13.50 -10.75
N ASP A 473 -18.13 -13.90 -9.55
CA ASP A 473 -19.31 -13.38 -8.86
C ASP A 473 -19.25 -11.86 -8.68
N ALA A 474 -18.10 -11.34 -8.28
CA ALA A 474 -17.91 -9.91 -8.06
C ALA A 474 -18.01 -9.10 -9.38
N ILE A 475 -17.38 -9.57 -10.47
CA ILE A 475 -17.45 -8.91 -11.77
C ILE A 475 -18.89 -8.96 -12.31
N GLN A 476 -19.52 -10.14 -12.31
CA GLN A 476 -20.88 -10.32 -12.84
C GLN A 476 -21.89 -9.45 -12.08
N THR A 477 -21.83 -9.45 -10.74
CA THR A 477 -22.74 -8.65 -9.90
C THR A 477 -22.64 -7.17 -10.24
N ARG A 478 -21.42 -6.64 -10.43
CA ARG A 478 -21.20 -5.25 -10.80
C ARG A 478 -21.73 -4.93 -12.20
N LEU A 479 -21.47 -5.80 -13.18
CA LEU A 479 -21.96 -5.59 -14.55
C LEU A 479 -23.50 -5.63 -14.62
N ASP A 480 -24.14 -6.51 -13.84
CA ASP A 480 -25.59 -6.61 -13.77
C ASP A 480 -26.25 -5.36 -13.13
N ALA A 481 -25.53 -4.66 -12.25
CA ALA A 481 -25.99 -3.43 -11.61
C ALA A 481 -25.87 -2.19 -12.52
N VAL A 482 -25.16 -2.27 -13.65
CA VAL A 482 -24.96 -1.13 -14.56
C VAL A 482 -26.12 -1.04 -15.54
N GLU A 483 -27.06 -0.10 -15.32
CA GLU A 483 -28.27 0.10 -16.12
C GLU A 483 -28.29 1.41 -16.92
N HIS A 484 -27.48 2.41 -16.52
CA HIS A 484 -27.52 3.74 -17.12
C HIS A 484 -27.10 3.72 -18.61
N PRO A 485 -27.93 4.28 -19.53
CA PRO A 485 -27.70 4.18 -20.98
C PRO A 485 -26.34 4.71 -21.46
N VAL A 486 -25.78 5.69 -20.77
CA VAL A 486 -24.48 6.28 -21.10
C VAL A 486 -23.32 5.27 -20.92
N LEU A 487 -23.52 4.24 -20.08
CA LEU A 487 -22.50 3.23 -19.76
C LEU A 487 -22.64 1.93 -20.57
N THR A 488 -23.71 1.79 -21.40
CA THR A 488 -24.05 0.54 -22.11
C THR A 488 -22.87 0.00 -22.93
N ASP A 489 -22.24 0.81 -23.76
CA ASP A 489 -21.16 0.35 -24.64
C ASP A 489 -19.93 -0.11 -23.84
N ALA A 490 -19.57 0.63 -22.80
CA ALA A 490 -18.45 0.28 -21.92
C ALA A 490 -18.76 -0.99 -21.09
N ARG A 491 -19.99 -1.14 -20.58
CA ARG A 491 -20.45 -2.37 -19.92
C ARG A 491 -20.35 -3.57 -20.86
N ASP A 492 -20.84 -3.44 -22.09
CA ASP A 492 -20.86 -4.52 -23.07
C ASP A 492 -19.43 -4.91 -23.51
N SER A 493 -18.51 -3.93 -23.62
CA SER A 493 -17.09 -4.19 -23.87
C SER A 493 -16.43 -4.93 -22.68
N THR A 494 -16.72 -4.51 -21.46
CA THR A 494 -16.22 -5.18 -20.24
C THR A 494 -16.80 -6.59 -20.12
N GLY A 495 -18.09 -6.79 -20.46
CA GLY A 495 -18.71 -8.11 -20.48
C GLY A 495 -18.04 -9.08 -21.45
N ARG A 496 -17.70 -8.63 -22.67
CA ARG A 496 -16.93 -9.47 -23.63
C ARG A 496 -15.54 -9.83 -23.10
N ALA A 497 -14.84 -8.86 -22.52
CA ALA A 497 -13.52 -9.12 -21.91
C ALA A 497 -13.62 -10.09 -20.73
N PHE A 498 -14.71 -10.01 -19.95
CA PHE A 498 -14.97 -10.97 -18.87
C PHE A 498 -15.21 -12.39 -19.40
N GLU A 499 -16.00 -12.55 -20.46
CA GLU A 499 -16.18 -13.86 -21.11
C GLU A 499 -14.85 -14.44 -21.63
N GLU A 500 -14.00 -13.59 -22.20
CA GLU A 500 -12.66 -13.96 -22.62
C GLU A 500 -11.75 -14.38 -21.45
N LEU A 501 -11.81 -13.63 -20.33
CA LEU A 501 -11.07 -13.98 -19.10
C LEU A 501 -11.50 -15.36 -18.57
N VAL A 502 -12.80 -15.65 -18.52
CA VAL A 502 -13.33 -16.98 -18.11
C VAL A 502 -12.81 -18.07 -19.02
N ALA A 503 -12.83 -17.87 -20.35
CA ALA A 503 -12.31 -18.84 -21.32
C ALA A 503 -10.79 -19.03 -21.18
N THR A 504 -10.05 -17.96 -20.94
CA THR A 504 -8.59 -17.98 -20.72
C THR A 504 -8.24 -18.78 -19.48
N LEU A 505 -8.92 -18.55 -18.35
CA LEU A 505 -8.72 -19.33 -17.12
C LEU A 505 -9.05 -20.82 -17.33
N GLY A 506 -10.11 -21.16 -18.08
CA GLY A 506 -10.42 -22.53 -18.44
C GLY A 506 -9.30 -23.19 -19.26
N THR A 507 -8.71 -22.48 -20.20
CA THR A 507 -7.58 -22.95 -21.01
C THR A 507 -6.32 -23.17 -20.17
N LEU A 508 -6.01 -22.24 -19.25
CA LEU A 508 -4.84 -22.35 -18.39
C LEU A 508 -4.97 -23.47 -17.35
N ALA A 509 -6.19 -23.76 -16.89
CA ALA A 509 -6.46 -24.86 -15.97
C ALA A 509 -6.20 -26.26 -16.61
N GLU A 510 -6.27 -26.38 -17.94
CA GLU A 510 -5.97 -27.61 -18.70
C GLU A 510 -4.50 -27.66 -19.21
N ALA A 511 -3.76 -26.55 -19.07
CA ALA A 511 -2.38 -26.44 -19.54
C ALA A 511 -1.38 -27.11 -18.57
N ASP A 512 -0.14 -27.33 -19.04
CA ASP A 512 0.95 -27.71 -18.15
C ASP A 512 1.47 -26.51 -17.33
N ASP A 513 2.15 -26.81 -16.23
CA ASP A 513 2.64 -25.81 -15.28
C ASP A 513 3.61 -24.80 -15.94
N GLU A 514 4.43 -25.22 -16.91
CA GLU A 514 5.39 -24.34 -17.58
C GLU A 514 4.65 -23.29 -18.42
N TYR A 515 3.63 -23.70 -19.16
CA TYR A 515 2.81 -22.78 -19.94
C TYR A 515 1.98 -21.85 -19.04
N ALA A 516 1.37 -22.36 -17.96
CA ALA A 516 0.64 -21.54 -17.00
C ALA A 516 1.54 -20.46 -16.37
N GLN A 517 2.76 -20.83 -15.96
CA GLN A 517 3.74 -19.87 -15.42
C GLN A 517 4.19 -18.84 -16.46
N LEU A 518 4.35 -19.26 -17.74
CA LEU A 518 4.70 -18.33 -18.83
C LEU A 518 3.63 -17.26 -19.03
N GLN A 519 2.36 -17.59 -18.85
CA GLN A 519 1.22 -16.69 -19.05
C GLN A 519 0.80 -15.94 -17.78
N ALA A 520 1.43 -16.22 -16.63
CA ALA A 520 0.97 -15.72 -15.32
C ALA A 520 0.92 -14.20 -15.22
N LYS A 521 1.86 -13.49 -15.86
CA LYS A 521 1.92 -12.04 -15.83
C LYS A 521 0.80 -11.41 -16.67
N GLU A 522 0.62 -11.88 -17.89
CA GLU A 522 -0.44 -11.45 -18.78
C GLU A 522 -1.82 -11.72 -18.17
N LEU A 523 -1.98 -12.89 -17.53
CA LEU A 523 -3.19 -13.22 -16.80
C LEU A 523 -3.45 -12.22 -15.65
N ALA A 524 -2.44 -11.92 -14.83
CA ALA A 524 -2.57 -10.97 -13.72
C ALA A 524 -2.96 -9.57 -14.22
N HIS A 525 -2.38 -9.13 -15.35
CA HIS A 525 -2.75 -7.86 -16.00
C HIS A 525 -4.19 -7.89 -16.50
N PHE A 526 -4.60 -8.96 -17.15
CA PHE A 526 -5.96 -9.09 -17.68
C PHE A 526 -7.02 -9.14 -16.57
N ILE A 527 -6.74 -9.85 -15.45
CA ILE A 527 -7.61 -9.81 -14.26
C ILE A 527 -7.73 -8.38 -13.72
N TYR A 528 -6.60 -7.66 -13.61
CA TYR A 528 -6.60 -6.26 -13.18
C TYR A 528 -7.50 -5.40 -14.05
N GLU A 529 -7.37 -5.48 -15.37
CA GLU A 529 -8.08 -4.65 -16.32
C GLU A 529 -9.60 -4.91 -16.29
N VAL A 530 -10.02 -6.18 -16.32
CA VAL A 530 -11.44 -6.54 -16.30
C VAL A 530 -12.10 -6.22 -14.96
N PHE A 531 -11.43 -6.54 -13.84
CA PHE A 531 -11.95 -6.25 -12.51
C PHE A 531 -12.06 -4.75 -12.25
N THR A 532 -11.02 -3.98 -12.60
CA THR A 532 -11.01 -2.53 -12.47
C THR A 532 -12.11 -1.88 -13.31
N ALA A 533 -12.30 -2.33 -14.56
CA ALA A 533 -13.36 -1.82 -15.43
C ALA A 533 -14.74 -2.05 -14.81
N SER A 534 -15.00 -3.24 -14.25
CA SER A 534 -16.27 -3.53 -13.58
C SER A 534 -16.50 -2.63 -12.36
N LEU A 535 -15.46 -2.37 -11.57
CA LEU A 535 -15.50 -1.51 -10.39
C LEU A 535 -15.75 -0.04 -10.75
N LEU A 536 -15.07 0.47 -11.76
CA LEU A 536 -15.26 1.84 -12.24
C LEU A 536 -16.65 2.06 -12.86
N LEU A 537 -17.20 1.04 -13.52
CA LEU A 537 -18.56 1.10 -14.07
C LEU A 537 -19.63 1.13 -12.96
N GLU A 538 -19.47 0.33 -11.90
CA GLU A 538 -20.31 0.38 -10.70
C GLU A 538 -20.29 1.79 -10.08
N GLN A 539 -19.10 2.35 -9.84
CA GLN A 539 -18.94 3.70 -9.29
C GLN A 539 -19.52 4.78 -10.21
N ALA A 540 -19.42 4.60 -11.53
CA ALA A 540 -19.99 5.51 -12.50
C ALA A 540 -21.54 5.46 -12.48
N GLN A 541 -22.14 4.28 -12.32
CA GLN A 541 -23.57 4.10 -12.15
C GLN A 541 -24.07 4.85 -10.91
N ASP A 542 -23.44 4.62 -9.76
CA ASP A 542 -23.77 5.28 -8.50
C ASP A 542 -23.67 6.80 -8.60
N GLY A 543 -22.58 7.30 -9.21
CA GLY A 543 -22.36 8.72 -9.43
C GLY A 543 -23.41 9.38 -10.32
N LEU A 544 -23.91 8.68 -11.37
CA LEU A 544 -24.94 9.19 -12.28
C LEU A 544 -26.34 9.19 -11.64
N GLU A 545 -26.60 8.31 -10.70
CA GLU A 545 -27.87 8.26 -9.97
C GLU A 545 -27.96 9.29 -8.84
N GLY A 546 -26.87 9.98 -8.53
CA GLY A 546 -26.80 10.99 -7.48
C GLY A 546 -26.76 10.40 -6.07
N ASP A 547 -26.25 9.18 -5.95
CA ASP A 547 -26.26 8.41 -4.72
C ASP A 547 -25.07 8.73 -3.78
N ARG A 548 -25.07 8.11 -2.62
CA ARG A 548 -24.31 8.10 -1.37
C ARG A 548 -22.86 8.61 -1.38
N TYR A 549 -22.17 8.60 -2.53
CA TYR A 549 -20.72 8.78 -2.64
C TYR A 549 -20.30 10.11 -3.26
N THR A 550 -21.25 11.03 -3.49
CA THR A 550 -20.90 12.39 -3.92
C THR A 550 -20.22 13.12 -2.79
N VAL A 551 -18.98 13.52 -3.01
CA VAL A 551 -18.27 14.46 -2.13
C VAL A 551 -19.01 15.79 -2.21
N PRO A 552 -19.45 16.40 -1.08
CA PRO A 552 -20.10 17.70 -1.11
C PRO A 552 -19.21 18.71 -1.84
N GLU A 553 -19.77 19.42 -2.83
CA GLU A 553 -19.06 20.55 -3.43
C GLU A 553 -18.74 21.57 -2.33
N ALA A 554 -17.49 22.04 -2.28
CA ALA A 554 -17.13 23.17 -1.45
C ALA A 554 -18.11 24.32 -1.76
N ALA A 555 -18.76 24.83 -0.75
CA ALA A 555 -19.92 25.72 -0.77
C ALA A 555 -19.85 26.80 -1.85
N GLY A 556 -20.37 26.47 -3.02
CA GLY A 556 -20.68 27.40 -4.09
C GLY A 556 -22.19 27.46 -4.26
N ASP A 557 -22.70 28.62 -4.29
CA ASP A 557 -24.08 29.12 -4.27
C ASP A 557 -25.23 28.08 -4.50
N GLY A 558 -26.20 28.12 -3.61
CA GLY A 558 -27.29 27.17 -3.50
C GLY A 558 -28.29 27.16 -4.68
N SER A 559 -27.89 26.79 -5.88
CA SER A 559 -28.80 26.41 -6.97
C SER A 559 -28.71 24.90 -7.23
N GLY A 560 -29.26 24.12 -6.27
CA GLY A 560 -29.21 22.68 -6.29
C GLY A 560 -30.18 22.04 -7.27
N GLU A 561 -29.68 21.47 -8.33
CA GLU A 561 -30.10 20.16 -8.81
C GLU A 561 -28.84 19.28 -8.75
N SER A 562 -28.88 18.15 -8.04
CA SER A 562 -27.79 17.18 -8.01
C SER A 562 -27.64 16.62 -9.42
N SER A 563 -26.83 17.26 -10.25
CA SER A 563 -26.35 16.67 -11.48
C SER A 563 -25.40 15.57 -11.07
N GLY A 564 -25.76 14.31 -11.29
CA GLY A 564 -24.90 13.16 -11.01
C GLY A 564 -23.49 13.36 -11.55
N ASP A 565 -22.47 12.77 -10.91
CA ASP A 565 -21.07 12.98 -11.26
C ASP A 565 -20.73 12.31 -12.61
N ALA A 566 -21.01 13.01 -13.71
CA ALA A 566 -20.69 12.57 -15.06
C ALA A 566 -19.18 12.31 -15.28
N ARG A 567 -18.31 12.81 -14.38
CA ARG A 567 -16.86 12.59 -14.43
C ARG A 567 -16.51 11.11 -14.27
N LEU A 568 -17.16 10.40 -13.35
CA LEU A 568 -16.91 8.96 -13.13
C LEU A 568 -17.25 8.14 -14.39
N ALA A 569 -18.33 8.50 -15.07
CA ALA A 569 -18.67 7.87 -16.34
C ALA A 569 -17.60 8.08 -17.42
N LEU A 570 -16.98 9.27 -17.46
CA LEU A 570 -15.88 9.54 -18.39
C LEU A 570 -14.61 8.75 -18.02
N ILE A 571 -14.29 8.62 -16.74
CA ILE A 571 -13.17 7.81 -16.25
C ILE A 571 -13.36 6.33 -16.64
N ALA A 572 -14.52 5.75 -16.30
CA ALA A 572 -14.83 4.35 -16.62
C ALA A 572 -14.76 4.09 -18.14
N LYS A 573 -15.39 4.92 -18.95
CA LYS A 573 -15.37 4.80 -20.42
C LYS A 573 -13.95 4.94 -20.98
N ARG A 574 -13.16 5.90 -20.47
CA ARG A 574 -11.80 6.10 -20.94
C ARG A 574 -10.90 4.91 -20.57
N PHE A 575 -11.07 4.36 -19.36
CA PHE A 575 -10.36 3.15 -18.93
C PHE A 575 -10.69 1.96 -19.82
N VAL A 576 -11.99 1.68 -20.04
CA VAL A 576 -12.45 0.58 -20.91
C VAL A 576 -11.90 0.71 -22.33
N THR A 577 -11.99 1.91 -22.91
CA THR A 577 -11.49 2.15 -24.28
C THR A 577 -9.97 1.94 -24.41
N ARG A 578 -9.19 2.27 -23.36
CA ARG A 578 -7.74 2.10 -23.39
C ARG A 578 -7.27 0.67 -23.17
N HIS A 579 -8.00 -0.10 -22.37
CA HIS A 579 -7.53 -1.39 -21.88
C HIS A 579 -8.30 -2.61 -22.40
N LEU A 580 -9.58 -2.44 -22.74
CA LEU A 580 -10.44 -3.58 -23.09
C LEU A 580 -11.00 -3.52 -24.53
N GLU A 581 -10.77 -2.42 -25.26
CA GLU A 581 -11.19 -2.33 -26.65
C GLU A 581 -9.99 -2.48 -27.58
N ASP A 582 -10.23 -3.06 -28.77
CA ASP A 582 -9.21 -3.16 -29.82
C ASP A 582 -8.70 -1.76 -30.17
N GLU A 583 -7.42 -1.50 -29.92
CA GLU A 583 -6.80 -0.25 -30.33
C GLU A 583 -6.83 -0.11 -31.86
N PRO A 584 -7.23 1.06 -32.39
CA PRO A 584 -7.05 1.35 -33.80
C PRO A 584 -5.57 1.23 -34.15
N ALA A 585 -5.29 0.70 -35.35
CA ALA A 585 -3.93 0.45 -35.83
C ALA A 585 -2.99 1.63 -35.52
N ARG A 586 -1.97 1.38 -34.70
CA ARG A 586 -0.97 2.37 -34.23
C ARG A 586 -1.53 3.52 -33.38
N GLY A 587 -2.63 3.31 -32.63
CA GLY A 587 -3.20 4.32 -31.75
C GLY A 587 -3.79 5.54 -32.47
N ILE A 588 -4.03 5.47 -33.76
CA ILE A 588 -4.65 6.55 -34.54
C ILE A 588 -6.15 6.28 -34.60
N ALA A 589 -6.92 7.08 -33.87
CA ALA A 589 -8.38 6.99 -33.88
C ALA A 589 -8.94 7.32 -35.28
N SER A 590 -10.04 6.65 -35.65
CA SER A 590 -10.83 6.98 -36.86
C SER A 590 -11.40 8.41 -36.76
N GLN A 591 -11.77 9.00 -37.90
CA GLN A 591 -12.30 10.38 -37.95
C GLN A 591 -13.67 10.55 -37.27
N ASP A 592 -14.38 9.45 -36.98
CA ASP A 592 -15.66 9.45 -36.25
C ASP A 592 -15.41 9.48 -34.74
N ARG A 593 -15.08 10.63 -34.23
CA ARG A 593 -14.96 10.84 -32.77
C ARG A 593 -16.28 11.32 -32.18
N PRO A 594 -16.62 10.88 -30.94
CA PRO A 594 -17.63 11.57 -30.16
C PRO A 594 -17.18 12.98 -29.76
#